data_4de5ed16c25325fd651846f51770674a
#
_entry.id   4de5ed16c25325fd651846f51770674a
#
_cell.length_a   1.000
_cell.length_b   1.000
_cell.length_c   1.000
_cell.angle_alpha   90.00
_cell.angle_beta   90.00
_cell.angle_gamma   90.00
#
_symmetry.space_group_name_H-M   'P 1'
#
loop_
_entity.id
_entity.type
_entity.pdbx_description
1 polymer ?
#
loop_
_entity_poly.entity_id
_entity_poly.type
_entity_poly.pdbx_seq_one_letter_code
_entity_poly.pdbx_strand_id
1 'polypeptide(L)'
;FSCSSEDECQFMHAMVADSPLGPFMNPTCFYKRFSIDSHVVETEKGLFLWYSEDNKDCVRIGTRVFVDKLIDPMTPANQPREMIVPTMDEEIFKRGRNGDKDWHTIEGAFWFFEGEWQYVMYSGGCFDNDSYHIGYVAAHSQKSDLTRVQFVKHTNNGKFAPVMYKNDFEEGSGHHSVIKYKGQYYAIYHARDLDCQKRNEFDEARTARVCKLHVNDGVITAERYSDHI
;
A
#
# COMPACT_ATOMS: atom_id res chain seq x y z
N PHE A 1 -12.09 -2.13 6.54
CA PHE A 1 -11.15 -2.54 7.60
C PHE A 1 -10.85 -4.03 7.53
N SER A 2 -9.72 -4.44 8.09
CA SER A 2 -9.38 -5.85 8.28
C SER A 2 -9.39 -6.18 9.76
N CYS A 3 -9.84 -7.38 10.11
CA CYS A 3 -9.81 -7.88 11.49
C CYS A 3 -9.40 -9.35 11.51
N SER A 4 -8.75 -9.76 12.60
CA SER A 4 -8.35 -11.14 12.82
C SER A 4 -9.56 -12.04 13.02
N SER A 5 -9.50 -13.24 12.46
CA SER A 5 -10.41 -14.36 12.75
C SER A 5 -9.86 -15.21 13.92
N GLU A 6 -10.63 -16.19 14.35
CA GLU A 6 -10.18 -17.19 15.35
C GLU A 6 -8.92 -17.95 14.90
N ASP A 7 -8.69 -18.04 13.58
CA ASP A 7 -7.52 -18.68 12.98
C ASP A 7 -6.33 -17.70 12.77
N GLU A 8 -6.33 -16.54 13.41
CA GLU A 8 -5.33 -15.47 13.26
C GLU A 8 -5.21 -14.93 11.82
N CYS A 9 -6.15 -15.24 10.96
CA CYS A 9 -6.20 -14.71 9.60
C CYS A 9 -6.95 -13.38 9.57
N GLN A 10 -6.39 -12.39 8.88
CA GLN A 10 -7.05 -11.10 8.71
C GLN A 10 -7.98 -11.14 7.49
N PHE A 11 -9.25 -10.85 7.72
CA PHE A 11 -10.28 -10.77 6.68
C PHE A 11 -10.76 -9.34 6.50
N MET A 12 -10.99 -8.95 5.27
CA MET A 12 -11.52 -7.62 4.96
C MET A 12 -13.03 -7.56 5.16
N HIS A 13 -13.45 -6.51 5.85
CA HIS A 13 -14.86 -6.24 6.14
C HIS A 13 -15.22 -4.81 5.76
N ALA A 14 -16.49 -4.60 5.47
CA ALA A 14 -17.11 -3.29 5.37
C ALA A 14 -18.21 -3.12 6.40
N MET A 15 -18.45 -1.91 6.84
CA MET A 15 -19.55 -1.48 7.69
C MET A 15 -20.11 -0.16 7.17
N VAL A 16 -21.34 0.14 7.51
CA VAL A 16 -22.00 1.40 7.15
C VAL A 16 -22.40 2.19 8.39
N ALA A 17 -22.46 3.52 8.24
CA ALA A 17 -22.98 4.44 9.24
C ALA A 17 -23.61 5.65 8.54
N ASP A 18 -24.60 6.29 9.18
CA ASP A 18 -25.19 7.55 8.71
C ASP A 18 -24.30 8.77 9.00
N SER A 19 -23.28 8.59 9.82
CA SER A 19 -22.34 9.64 10.22
C SER A 19 -20.91 9.07 10.24
N PRO A 20 -19.88 9.87 9.87
CA PRO A 20 -18.48 9.46 9.99
C PRO A 20 -18.06 9.15 11.45
N LEU A 21 -18.82 9.59 12.44
CA LEU A 21 -18.60 9.25 13.83
C LEU A 21 -19.29 7.95 14.27
N GLY A 22 -19.99 7.27 13.36
CA GLY A 22 -20.77 6.05 13.66
C GLY A 22 -22.14 6.31 14.26
N PRO A 23 -22.77 5.30 14.86
CA PRO A 23 -22.25 3.94 15.00
C PRO A 23 -22.17 3.20 13.67
N PHE A 24 -21.09 2.45 13.45
CA PHE A 24 -20.93 1.59 12.28
C PHE A 24 -21.65 0.26 12.50
N MET A 25 -22.45 -0.14 11.54
CA MET A 25 -23.37 -1.28 11.61
C MET A 25 -23.18 -2.24 10.44
N ASN A 26 -23.81 -3.41 10.55
CA ASN A 26 -23.91 -4.40 9.49
C ASN A 26 -22.55 -4.85 8.90
N PRO A 27 -21.66 -5.44 9.72
CA PRO A 27 -20.38 -5.90 9.23
C PRO A 27 -20.57 -6.97 8.15
N THR A 28 -19.98 -6.74 6.98
CA THR A 28 -20.01 -7.66 5.84
C THR A 28 -18.58 -8.08 5.53
N CYS A 29 -18.30 -9.39 5.58
CA CYS A 29 -17.01 -9.93 5.18
C CYS A 29 -16.92 -9.95 3.64
N PHE A 30 -15.92 -9.26 3.07
CA PHE A 30 -15.72 -9.22 1.63
C PHE A 30 -15.01 -10.47 1.13
N TYR A 31 -13.95 -10.88 1.82
CA TYR A 31 -13.15 -12.03 1.41
C TYR A 31 -12.89 -12.93 2.62
N LYS A 32 -13.17 -14.25 2.48
CA LYS A 32 -12.86 -15.28 3.50
C LYS A 32 -11.45 -15.84 3.30
N ARG A 33 -10.49 -14.96 3.12
CA ARG A 33 -9.07 -15.24 2.99
C ARG A 33 -8.28 -14.03 3.44
N PHE A 34 -6.98 -14.20 3.71
CA PHE A 34 -6.13 -13.07 4.11
C PHE A 34 -6.30 -11.90 3.14
N SER A 35 -6.72 -10.76 3.67
CA SER A 35 -6.94 -9.54 2.92
C SER A 35 -6.85 -8.31 3.83
N ILE A 36 -5.99 -7.36 3.47
CA ILE A 36 -5.66 -6.17 4.26
C ILE A 36 -5.56 -4.92 3.39
N ASP A 37 -5.42 -3.77 4.01
CA ASP A 37 -5.03 -2.47 3.43
C ASP A 37 -5.99 -1.99 2.33
N SER A 38 -7.25 -1.83 2.69
CA SER A 38 -8.28 -1.38 1.75
C SER A 38 -8.10 0.09 1.34
N HIS A 39 -8.14 0.34 0.04
CA HIS A 39 -8.26 1.69 -0.54
C HIS A 39 -9.34 1.68 -1.61
N VAL A 40 -10.45 2.38 -1.37
CA VAL A 40 -11.57 2.47 -2.31
C VAL A 40 -11.45 3.72 -3.16
N VAL A 41 -11.65 3.54 -4.46
CA VAL A 41 -11.57 4.59 -5.46
C VAL A 41 -12.83 4.61 -6.29
N GLU A 42 -13.39 5.78 -6.54
CA GLU A 42 -14.48 5.99 -7.48
C GLU A 42 -13.93 6.53 -8.81
N THR A 43 -14.41 5.95 -9.90
CA THR A 43 -14.15 6.40 -11.26
C THR A 43 -15.47 6.46 -12.07
N GLU A 44 -15.42 6.91 -13.32
CA GLU A 44 -16.60 6.85 -14.22
C GLU A 44 -17.12 5.42 -14.46
N LYS A 45 -16.31 4.38 -14.18
CA LYS A 45 -16.70 2.97 -14.31
C LYS A 45 -17.17 2.34 -13.02
N GLY A 46 -17.32 3.14 -11.94
CA GLY A 46 -17.79 2.74 -10.62
C GLY A 46 -16.69 2.65 -9.58
N LEU A 47 -16.97 1.90 -8.53
CA LEU A 47 -16.08 1.75 -7.38
C LEU A 47 -15.09 0.62 -7.61
N PHE A 48 -13.84 0.84 -7.17
CA PHE A 48 -12.76 -0.14 -7.19
C PHE A 48 -12.10 -0.21 -5.82
N LEU A 49 -11.87 -1.43 -5.35
CA LEU A 49 -11.19 -1.72 -4.10
C LEU A 49 -9.78 -2.22 -4.40
N TRP A 50 -8.78 -1.44 -4.01
CA TRP A 50 -7.39 -1.86 -3.92
C TRP A 50 -7.17 -2.49 -2.56
N TYR A 51 -6.45 -3.61 -2.50
CA TYR A 51 -6.15 -4.32 -1.27
C TYR A 51 -4.97 -5.25 -1.43
N SER A 52 -4.47 -5.77 -0.33
CA SER A 52 -3.35 -6.70 -0.30
C SER A 52 -3.81 -8.09 0.08
N GLU A 53 -3.27 -9.11 -0.60
CA GLU A 53 -3.59 -10.53 -0.39
C GLU A 53 -2.35 -11.39 -0.59
N ASP A 54 -2.26 -12.51 0.13
CA ASP A 54 -1.16 -13.46 0.02
C ASP A 54 -1.32 -14.38 -1.19
N ASN A 55 -0.21 -14.62 -1.89
CA ASN A 55 -0.13 -15.66 -2.91
C ASN A 55 1.09 -16.56 -2.63
N LYS A 56 0.83 -17.85 -2.42
CA LYS A 56 1.82 -18.89 -2.15
C LYS A 56 2.17 -19.73 -3.36
N ASP A 57 1.40 -19.62 -4.45
CA ASP A 57 1.49 -20.42 -5.66
C ASP A 57 2.29 -19.70 -6.78
N CYS A 58 3.41 -19.10 -6.42
CA CYS A 58 4.23 -18.31 -7.32
C CYS A 58 5.72 -18.38 -6.95
N VAL A 59 6.58 -17.81 -7.80
CA VAL A 59 8.04 -17.81 -7.59
C VAL A 59 8.43 -16.97 -6.36
N ARG A 60 7.95 -15.72 -6.32
CA ARG A 60 8.14 -14.81 -5.17
C ARG A 60 6.88 -14.82 -4.33
N ILE A 61 6.82 -15.79 -3.41
CA ILE A 61 5.67 -15.96 -2.52
C ILE A 61 5.51 -14.78 -1.57
N GLY A 62 4.27 -14.50 -1.17
CA GLY A 62 3.96 -13.48 -0.17
C GLY A 62 2.84 -12.54 -0.57
N THR A 63 2.78 -11.38 0.09
CA THR A 63 1.73 -10.40 -0.05
C THR A 63 1.93 -9.55 -1.30
N ARG A 64 0.84 -9.26 -2.01
CA ARG A 64 0.81 -8.46 -3.22
C ARG A 64 -0.50 -7.70 -3.37
N VAL A 65 -0.53 -6.73 -4.26
CA VAL A 65 -1.68 -5.84 -4.43
C VAL A 65 -2.61 -6.33 -5.53
N PHE A 66 -3.89 -6.35 -5.18
CA PHE A 66 -5.00 -6.62 -6.07
C PHE A 66 -5.92 -5.42 -6.22
N VAL A 67 -6.69 -5.40 -7.30
CA VAL A 67 -7.85 -4.54 -7.48
C VAL A 67 -9.07 -5.39 -7.82
N ASP A 68 -10.19 -5.13 -7.15
CA ASP A 68 -11.50 -5.72 -7.49
C ASP A 68 -12.50 -4.59 -7.72
N LYS A 69 -13.47 -4.83 -8.57
CA LYS A 69 -14.59 -3.91 -8.74
C LYS A 69 -15.60 -4.14 -7.62
N LEU A 70 -16.18 -3.07 -7.10
CA LEU A 70 -17.34 -3.16 -6.22
C LEU A 70 -18.62 -2.99 -7.05
N ILE A 71 -19.58 -3.89 -6.87
CA ILE A 71 -20.94 -3.81 -7.48
C ILE A 71 -21.69 -2.66 -6.81
N ASP A 72 -21.56 -2.56 -5.51
CA ASP A 72 -21.98 -1.47 -4.63
C ASP A 72 -21.00 -1.36 -3.47
N PRO A 73 -21.10 -0.34 -2.57
CA PRO A 73 -20.13 -0.14 -1.48
C PRO A 73 -19.96 -1.32 -0.52
N MET A 74 -20.88 -2.28 -0.51
CA MET A 74 -20.89 -3.43 0.39
C MET A 74 -20.67 -4.77 -0.31
N THR A 75 -20.53 -4.78 -1.66
CA THR A 75 -20.52 -6.02 -2.45
C THR A 75 -19.36 -6.02 -3.45
N PRO A 76 -18.28 -6.79 -3.21
CA PRO A 76 -17.22 -6.97 -4.20
C PRO A 76 -17.70 -7.87 -5.35
N ALA A 77 -17.19 -7.62 -6.55
CA ALA A 77 -17.48 -8.46 -7.72
C ALA A 77 -16.87 -9.86 -7.61
N ASN A 78 -15.92 -10.06 -6.70
CA ASN A 78 -15.16 -11.29 -6.52
C ASN A 78 -14.45 -11.76 -7.81
N GLN A 79 -13.93 -10.78 -8.57
CA GLN A 79 -13.13 -10.99 -9.76
C GLN A 79 -11.82 -10.18 -9.67
N PRO A 80 -11.05 -10.36 -8.59
CA PRO A 80 -9.87 -9.56 -8.35
C PRO A 80 -8.81 -9.80 -9.42
N ARG A 81 -8.08 -8.74 -9.72
CA ARG A 81 -6.92 -8.78 -10.59
C ARG A 81 -5.65 -8.42 -9.80
N GLU A 82 -4.66 -9.26 -9.93
CA GLU A 82 -3.32 -9.01 -9.40
C GLU A 82 -2.66 -7.87 -10.20
N MET A 83 -2.24 -6.81 -9.52
CA MET A 83 -1.78 -5.57 -10.13
C MET A 83 -0.32 -5.26 -9.85
N ILE A 84 0.15 -5.45 -8.61
CA ILE A 84 1.53 -5.20 -8.23
C ILE A 84 2.06 -6.44 -7.51
N VAL A 85 3.14 -6.99 -8.06
CA VAL A 85 3.77 -8.20 -7.54
C VAL A 85 5.20 -7.92 -7.09
N PRO A 86 5.73 -8.69 -6.13
CA PRO A 86 7.15 -8.63 -5.79
C PRO A 86 8.03 -8.99 -6.99
N THR A 87 9.04 -8.15 -7.26
CA THR A 87 9.95 -8.33 -8.40
C THR A 87 11.42 -8.28 -8.02
N MET A 88 11.75 -7.82 -6.81
CA MET A 88 13.12 -7.60 -6.35
C MET A 88 13.31 -8.04 -4.89
N ASP A 89 14.55 -8.21 -4.47
CA ASP A 89 14.88 -8.74 -3.14
C ASP A 89 14.71 -7.69 -2.03
N GLU A 90 14.70 -6.43 -2.37
CA GLU A 90 14.39 -5.34 -1.44
C GLU A 90 12.93 -5.39 -0.93
N GLU A 91 12.08 -6.17 -1.59
CA GLU A 91 10.69 -6.43 -1.20
C GLU A 91 10.54 -7.67 -0.30
N ILE A 92 11.65 -8.29 0.14
CA ILE A 92 11.62 -9.42 1.07
C ILE A 92 11.23 -8.93 2.47
N PHE A 93 10.12 -9.48 2.97
CA PHE A 93 9.68 -9.28 4.35
C PHE A 93 10.48 -10.13 5.33
N LYS A 94 10.66 -11.42 4.99
CA LYS A 94 11.40 -12.36 5.85
C LYS A 94 12.00 -13.49 5.04
N ARG A 95 13.30 -13.70 5.19
CA ARG A 95 14.00 -14.81 4.57
C ARG A 95 13.64 -16.13 5.25
N GLY A 96 13.43 -17.16 4.43
CA GLY A 96 13.15 -18.52 4.91
C GLY A 96 11.87 -18.67 5.74
N ARG A 97 10.90 -17.73 5.63
CA ARG A 97 9.66 -17.78 6.42
C ARG A 97 8.78 -19.00 6.09
N ASN A 98 8.84 -19.49 4.87
CA ASN A 98 8.05 -20.63 4.41
C ASN A 98 8.96 -21.77 3.92
N GLY A 99 9.64 -22.40 4.86
CA GLY A 99 10.71 -23.35 4.56
C GLY A 99 11.94 -22.64 4.00
N ASP A 100 12.43 -23.08 2.83
CA ASP A 100 13.59 -22.45 2.15
C ASP A 100 13.20 -21.22 1.31
N LYS A 101 11.91 -20.84 1.28
CA LYS A 101 11.44 -19.73 0.46
C LYS A 101 11.35 -18.42 1.25
N ASP A 102 11.83 -17.37 0.64
CA ASP A 102 11.70 -16.01 1.15
C ASP A 102 10.26 -15.51 0.98
N TRP A 103 9.75 -14.85 2.01
CA TRP A 103 8.44 -14.19 1.97
C TRP A 103 8.62 -12.73 1.56
N HIS A 104 7.91 -12.31 0.53
CA HIS A 104 7.90 -10.93 0.04
C HIS A 104 6.65 -10.19 0.50
N THR A 105 6.73 -8.86 0.56
CA THR A 105 5.56 -8.02 0.85
C THR A 105 5.52 -6.82 -0.09
N ILE A 106 4.37 -6.68 -0.73
CA ILE A 106 3.88 -5.48 -1.40
C ILE A 106 2.49 -5.22 -0.84
N GLU A 107 2.28 -4.08 -0.17
CA GLU A 107 1.07 -3.77 0.56
C GLU A 107 0.76 -2.25 0.59
N GLY A 108 -0.36 -1.84 1.21
CA GLY A 108 -0.69 -0.44 1.45
C GLY A 108 -0.84 0.37 0.17
N ALA A 109 -1.50 -0.18 -0.85
CA ALA A 109 -1.67 0.49 -2.13
C ALA A 109 -2.53 1.75 -2.03
N PHE A 110 -2.07 2.83 -2.63
CA PHE A 110 -2.81 4.08 -2.75
C PHE A 110 -2.79 4.58 -4.19
N TRP A 111 -3.95 4.54 -4.84
CA TRP A 111 -4.11 5.02 -6.22
C TRP A 111 -4.47 6.50 -6.26
N PHE A 112 -3.92 7.24 -7.22
CA PHE A 112 -4.35 8.58 -7.59
C PHE A 112 -4.03 8.88 -9.06
N PHE A 113 -4.59 9.98 -9.55
CA PHE A 113 -4.47 10.41 -10.94
C PHE A 113 -3.96 11.84 -11.01
N GLU A 114 -2.99 12.11 -11.89
CA GLU A 114 -2.51 13.46 -12.19
C GLU A 114 -2.13 13.62 -13.66
N GLY A 115 -2.67 14.64 -14.29
CA GLY A 115 -2.45 14.92 -15.72
C GLY A 115 -2.99 13.80 -16.60
N GLU A 116 -2.11 13.06 -17.26
CA GLU A 116 -2.44 11.90 -18.11
C GLU A 116 -1.97 10.58 -17.50
N TRP A 117 -1.51 10.61 -16.24
CA TRP A 117 -0.90 9.47 -15.58
C TRP A 117 -1.73 8.99 -14.39
N GLN A 118 -1.81 7.68 -14.27
CA GLN A 118 -2.29 6.99 -13.08
C GLN A 118 -1.12 6.45 -12.29
N TYR A 119 -1.19 6.57 -10.98
CA TYR A 119 -0.17 6.11 -10.05
C TYR A 119 -0.78 5.21 -9.00
N VAL A 120 -0.05 4.18 -8.62
CA VAL A 120 -0.33 3.42 -7.40
C VAL A 120 0.96 3.36 -6.60
N MET A 121 1.01 4.09 -5.51
CA MET A 121 2.09 3.97 -4.54
C MET A 121 1.80 2.76 -3.64
N TYR A 122 2.84 2.08 -3.19
CA TYR A 122 2.76 0.89 -2.34
C TYR A 122 3.92 0.84 -1.36
N SER A 123 3.79 0.02 -0.33
CA SER A 123 4.88 -0.29 0.59
C SER A 123 5.46 -1.66 0.30
N GLY A 124 6.77 -1.81 0.46
CA GLY A 124 7.47 -3.08 0.27
C GLY A 124 8.51 -3.33 1.36
N GLY A 125 8.91 -4.58 1.53
CA GLY A 125 9.85 -5.01 2.55
C GLY A 125 9.18 -5.32 3.90
N CYS A 126 9.89 -5.15 5.00
CA CYS A 126 9.41 -5.48 6.33
C CYS A 126 9.14 -4.23 7.17
N PHE A 127 7.88 -4.02 7.58
CA PHE A 127 7.47 -2.87 8.38
C PHE A 127 8.22 -2.74 9.72
N ASP A 128 8.79 -3.84 10.19
CA ASP A 128 9.42 -3.92 11.50
C ASP A 128 10.92 -3.59 11.48
N ASN A 129 11.48 -3.27 10.32
CA ASN A 129 12.90 -2.93 10.18
C ASN A 129 13.15 -1.85 9.11
N ASP A 130 14.41 -1.58 8.84
CA ASP A 130 14.88 -0.53 7.95
C ASP A 130 14.69 -0.82 6.45
N SER A 131 14.26 -2.04 6.10
CA SER A 131 13.98 -2.42 4.70
C SER A 131 12.64 -1.89 4.18
N TYR A 132 11.74 -1.48 5.07
CA TYR A 132 10.43 -0.96 4.67
C TYR A 132 10.58 0.34 3.86
N HIS A 133 9.89 0.40 2.74
CA HIS A 133 10.02 1.50 1.79
C HIS A 133 8.71 1.76 1.05
N ILE A 134 8.61 2.92 0.41
CA ILE A 134 7.50 3.26 -0.48
C ILE A 134 8.03 3.29 -1.92
N GLY A 135 7.46 2.42 -2.75
CA GLY A 135 7.63 2.43 -4.19
C GLY A 135 6.35 2.83 -4.91
N TYR A 136 6.36 2.82 -6.23
CA TYR A 136 5.16 3.03 -7.03
C TYR A 136 5.21 2.31 -8.37
N VAL A 137 4.02 2.14 -8.94
CA VAL A 137 3.81 1.83 -10.33
C VAL A 137 3.07 2.98 -11.00
N ALA A 138 3.31 3.22 -12.28
CA ALA A 138 2.65 4.27 -13.04
C ALA A 138 2.16 3.75 -14.40
N ALA A 139 1.14 4.41 -14.94
CA ALA A 139 0.61 4.15 -16.27
C ALA A 139 0.18 5.44 -16.94
N HIS A 140 0.68 5.71 -18.16
CA HIS A 140 0.14 6.76 -19.02
C HIS A 140 -1.17 6.24 -19.63
N SER A 141 -2.30 6.53 -18.99
CA SER A 141 -3.59 5.92 -19.30
C SER A 141 -4.76 6.71 -18.76
N GLN A 142 -5.78 6.90 -19.61
CA GLN A 142 -7.07 7.53 -19.27
C GLN A 142 -8.18 6.49 -18.98
N LYS A 143 -7.82 5.20 -18.80
CA LYS A 143 -8.80 4.16 -18.54
C LYS A 143 -9.41 4.32 -17.16
N SER A 144 -10.73 4.45 -17.11
CA SER A 144 -11.50 4.51 -15.86
C SER A 144 -11.80 3.12 -15.26
N ASP A 145 -11.65 2.03 -16.02
CA ASP A 145 -11.71 0.66 -15.53
C ASP A 145 -10.32 0.25 -15.00
N LEU A 146 -10.14 0.35 -13.70
CA LEU A 146 -8.83 0.15 -13.07
C LEU A 146 -8.34 -1.30 -13.18
N THR A 147 -9.23 -2.26 -13.38
CA THR A 147 -8.83 -3.67 -13.64
C THR A 147 -8.16 -3.87 -15.00
N ARG A 148 -8.24 -2.88 -15.89
CA ARG A 148 -7.69 -2.93 -17.26
C ARG A 148 -6.50 -2.00 -17.48
N VAL A 149 -6.05 -1.31 -16.47
CA VAL A 149 -4.85 -0.49 -16.52
C VAL A 149 -3.62 -1.39 -16.42
N GLN A 150 -2.63 -1.12 -17.23
CA GLN A 150 -1.33 -1.80 -17.17
C GLN A 150 -0.30 -0.86 -16.57
N PHE A 151 0.01 -1.10 -15.32
CA PHE A 151 1.00 -0.34 -14.59
C PHE A 151 2.40 -0.90 -14.79
N VAL A 152 3.39 -0.02 -14.80
CA VAL A 152 4.81 -0.37 -14.84
C VAL A 152 5.47 0.07 -13.54
N LYS A 153 6.20 -0.82 -12.89
CA LYS A 153 6.95 -0.52 -11.66
C LYS A 153 8.08 0.44 -11.97
N HIS A 154 8.16 1.51 -11.20
CA HIS A 154 9.26 2.45 -11.32
C HIS A 154 10.57 1.81 -10.84
N THR A 155 11.59 1.94 -11.68
CA THR A 155 12.95 1.46 -11.40
C THR A 155 13.97 2.38 -12.05
N ASN A 156 15.18 2.40 -11.53
CA ASN A 156 16.31 3.04 -12.19
C ASN A 156 17.10 1.98 -12.99
N ASN A 157 16.82 1.88 -14.28
CA ASN A 157 17.42 0.86 -15.17
C ASN A 157 17.27 -0.58 -14.62
N GLY A 158 16.06 -0.92 -14.16
CA GLY A 158 15.74 -2.24 -13.58
C GLY A 158 16.21 -2.43 -12.15
N LYS A 159 16.83 -1.43 -11.51
CA LYS A 159 17.27 -1.47 -10.12
C LYS A 159 16.24 -0.79 -9.20
N PHE A 160 16.30 -1.16 -7.94
CA PHE A 160 15.52 -0.56 -6.87
C PHE A 160 15.61 0.97 -6.86
N ALA A 161 14.47 1.64 -6.92
CA ALA A 161 14.36 3.09 -6.94
C ALA A 161 13.07 3.53 -6.23
N PRO A 162 13.01 3.43 -4.90
CA PRO A 162 11.84 3.82 -4.13
C PRO A 162 11.66 5.33 -4.11
N VAL A 163 10.41 5.78 -3.87
CA VAL A 163 10.10 7.18 -3.56
C VAL A 163 10.63 7.55 -2.18
N MET A 164 10.50 6.62 -1.22
CA MET A 164 10.97 6.80 0.15
C MET A 164 11.66 5.51 0.62
N TYR A 165 12.80 5.70 1.21
CA TYR A 165 13.60 4.67 1.86
C TYR A 165 14.32 5.29 3.05
N LYS A 166 14.99 4.51 3.89
CA LYS A 166 15.82 5.01 4.99
C LYS A 166 16.78 6.10 4.51
N ASN A 167 17.01 7.08 5.34
CA ASN A 167 17.93 8.20 5.09
C ASN A 167 18.70 8.54 6.37
N ASP A 168 19.29 9.73 6.46
CA ASP A 168 20.16 10.13 7.56
C ASP A 168 19.42 10.43 8.88
N PHE A 169 18.08 10.46 8.88
CA PHE A 169 17.28 10.79 10.07
C PHE A 169 16.11 9.84 10.35
N GLU A 170 15.66 9.05 9.37
CA GLU A 170 14.55 8.12 9.56
C GLU A 170 14.72 6.81 8.79
N GLU A 171 14.05 5.76 9.26
CA GLU A 171 13.99 4.44 8.65
C GLU A 171 12.59 3.83 8.70
N GLY A 172 12.37 2.74 7.97
CA GLY A 172 11.10 2.00 7.98
C GLY A 172 9.94 2.84 7.48
N SER A 173 10.18 3.70 6.48
CA SER A 173 9.17 4.56 5.87
C SER A 173 8.16 3.74 5.08
N GLY A 174 6.88 3.82 5.43
CA GLY A 174 5.86 3.05 4.72
C GLY A 174 4.42 3.37 5.10
N HIS A 175 3.51 2.59 4.54
CA HIS A 175 2.06 2.57 4.77
C HIS A 175 1.44 3.98 4.74
N HIS A 176 1.48 4.56 3.57
CA HIS A 176 1.15 5.97 3.32
C HIS A 176 -0.30 6.16 2.85
N SER A 177 -0.73 7.40 2.94
CA SER A 177 -1.87 7.95 2.19
C SER A 177 -1.40 9.20 1.44
N VAL A 178 -2.07 9.53 0.34
CA VAL A 178 -1.74 10.72 -0.46
C VAL A 178 -2.89 11.70 -0.43
N ILE A 179 -2.60 12.97 -0.24
CA ILE A 179 -3.57 14.07 -0.32
C ILE A 179 -3.06 15.19 -1.21
N LYS A 180 -3.94 15.77 -2.03
CA LYS A 180 -3.67 17.00 -2.76
C LYS A 180 -4.31 18.18 -2.02
N TYR A 181 -3.49 19.07 -1.49
CA TYR A 181 -3.95 20.26 -0.78
C TYR A 181 -3.36 21.51 -1.40
N LYS A 182 -4.23 22.46 -1.79
CA LYS A 182 -3.84 23.71 -2.46
C LYS A 182 -2.90 23.51 -3.67
N GLY A 183 -3.16 22.48 -4.46
CA GLY A 183 -2.38 22.15 -5.65
C GLY A 183 -1.08 21.37 -5.41
N GLN A 184 -0.67 21.17 -4.15
CA GLN A 184 0.52 20.41 -3.74
C GLN A 184 0.11 19.03 -3.24
N TYR A 185 0.83 17.97 -3.66
CA TYR A 185 0.69 16.64 -3.13
C TYR A 185 1.51 16.45 -1.85
N TYR A 186 0.93 15.72 -0.92
CA TYR A 186 1.57 15.31 0.34
C TYR A 186 1.36 13.81 0.55
N ALA A 187 2.37 13.14 1.09
CA ALA A 187 2.24 11.82 1.68
C ALA A 187 2.16 11.95 3.20
N ILE A 188 1.19 11.26 3.78
CA ILE A 188 1.14 10.98 5.21
C ILE A 188 1.58 9.52 5.35
N TYR A 189 2.64 9.25 6.09
CA TYR A 189 3.25 7.94 6.21
C TYR A 189 3.76 7.72 7.63
N HIS A 190 4.19 6.52 7.97
CA HIS A 190 4.92 6.29 9.21
C HIS A 190 6.41 6.03 8.94
N ALA A 191 7.23 6.37 9.91
CA ALA A 191 8.64 6.00 9.99
C ALA A 191 9.11 6.00 11.45
N ARG A 192 10.34 5.55 11.70
CA ARG A 192 11.03 5.62 12.98
C ARG A 192 12.22 6.57 12.86
N ASP A 193 12.56 7.29 13.94
CA ASP A 193 13.83 8.00 14.02
C ASP A 193 14.99 6.99 14.15
N LEU A 194 16.15 7.29 13.56
CA LEU A 194 17.33 6.39 13.60
C LEU A 194 17.84 6.13 15.00
N ASP A 195 17.68 7.08 15.91
CA ASP A 195 18.09 6.99 17.31
C ASP A 195 17.00 6.38 18.22
N CYS A 196 15.84 6.04 17.64
CA CYS A 196 14.75 5.43 18.37
C CYS A 196 15.05 3.96 18.61
N GLN A 197 15.71 3.65 19.72
CA GLN A 197 15.96 2.26 20.12
C GLN A 197 14.66 1.63 20.60
N LYS A 198 14.28 0.52 19.99
CA LYS A 198 13.28 -0.38 20.54
C LYS A 198 13.74 -0.84 21.93
N ARG A 199 13.00 -0.48 22.97
CA ARG A 199 13.30 -0.87 24.35
C ARG A 199 13.05 -2.36 24.59
N ASN A 200 12.11 -2.92 23.84
CA ASN A 200 11.78 -4.34 23.81
C ASN A 200 11.00 -4.66 22.52
N GLU A 201 10.72 -5.95 22.26
CA GLU A 201 10.02 -6.40 21.04
C GLU A 201 8.59 -5.87 20.86
N PHE A 202 7.99 -5.34 21.93
CA PHE A 202 6.64 -4.77 21.93
C PHE A 202 6.63 -3.24 21.78
N ASP A 203 7.79 -2.58 21.80
CA ASP A 203 7.87 -1.12 21.69
C ASP A 203 7.65 -0.71 20.23
N GLU A 204 6.48 -0.18 19.94
CA GLU A 204 6.18 0.44 18.67
C GLU A 204 6.76 1.85 18.60
N ALA A 205 7.75 2.05 17.75
CA ALA A 205 8.44 3.33 17.60
C ALA A 205 8.03 4.10 16.34
N ARG A 206 7.07 3.57 15.56
CA ARG A 206 6.58 4.25 14.35
C ARG A 206 5.73 5.47 14.72
N THR A 207 6.04 6.59 14.10
CA THR A 207 5.30 7.84 14.25
C THR A 207 4.79 8.33 12.90
N ALA A 208 3.67 9.06 12.92
CA ALA A 208 3.12 9.68 11.72
C ALA A 208 4.00 10.83 11.25
N ARG A 209 4.21 10.89 9.94
CA ARG A 209 5.02 11.90 9.26
C ARG A 209 4.31 12.43 8.04
N VAL A 210 4.68 13.62 7.63
CA VAL A 210 4.18 14.26 6.41
C VAL A 210 5.35 14.76 5.58
N CYS A 211 5.30 14.51 4.28
CA CYS A 211 6.25 15.11 3.34
C CYS A 211 5.54 15.60 2.08
N LYS A 212 6.19 16.50 1.34
CA LYS A 212 5.72 16.91 0.03
C LYS A 212 6.09 15.85 -1.01
N LEU A 213 5.17 15.62 -1.96
CA LEU A 213 5.44 14.83 -3.15
C LEU A 213 5.46 15.74 -4.37
N HIS A 214 6.47 15.58 -5.20
CA HIS A 214 6.51 16.16 -6.52
C HIS A 214 6.09 15.09 -7.52
N VAL A 215 4.97 15.34 -8.20
CA VAL A 215 4.36 14.39 -9.16
C VAL A 215 4.34 15.06 -10.51
N ASN A 216 5.11 14.54 -11.46
CA ASN A 216 5.20 15.10 -12.79
C ASN A 216 5.53 14.04 -13.83
N ASP A 217 4.74 13.96 -14.88
CA ASP A 217 4.98 13.15 -16.09
C ASP A 217 5.45 11.72 -15.80
N GLY A 218 4.70 10.98 -14.99
CA GLY A 218 4.99 9.59 -14.64
C GLY A 218 6.03 9.41 -13.53
N VAL A 219 6.59 10.50 -12.97
CA VAL A 219 7.62 10.45 -11.94
C VAL A 219 7.11 11.02 -10.62
N ILE A 220 7.40 10.31 -9.52
CA ILE A 220 7.16 10.77 -8.15
C ILE A 220 8.48 10.88 -7.42
N THR A 221 8.70 12.01 -6.75
CA THR A 221 9.78 12.20 -5.78
C THR A 221 9.25 12.78 -4.47
N ALA A 222 9.93 12.53 -3.36
CA ALA A 222 9.55 13.01 -2.03
C ALA A 222 10.56 14.02 -1.49
N GLU A 223 10.05 15.08 -0.88
CA GLU A 223 10.85 16.08 -0.18
C GLU A 223 10.62 15.90 1.33
N ARG A 224 11.61 15.29 2.01
CA ARG A 224 11.55 14.94 3.44
C ARG A 224 12.55 15.77 4.24
N TYR A 225 12.19 16.13 5.46
CA TYR A 225 12.97 16.97 6.37
C TYR A 225 13.13 16.28 7.73
N SER A 226 14.26 16.55 8.39
CA SER A 226 14.54 16.07 9.74
C SER A 226 13.68 16.72 10.81
N ASP A 227 13.22 17.96 10.55
CA ASP A 227 12.37 18.68 11.48
C ASP A 227 10.92 18.25 11.28
N HIS A 228 10.46 17.40 12.18
CA HIS A 228 9.05 16.97 12.21
C HIS A 228 8.21 18.15 12.70
N ILE A 229 7.36 18.68 11.82
CA ILE A 229 6.37 19.70 12.16
C ILE A 229 5.21 19.05 12.91
#